data_3a6f30a71c17d7ad46ea0562423ee822
#
_entry.id   3a6f30a71c17d7ad46ea0562423ee822
#
_cell.length_a   1.000
_cell.length_b   1.000
_cell.length_c   1.000
_cell.angle_alpha   90.00
_cell.angle_beta   90.00
_cell.angle_gamma   90.00
#
_symmetry.space_group_name_H-M   'P 1'
#
loop_
_entity.id
_entity.type
_entity.pdbx_description
1 polymer ?
#
loop_
_entity_poly.entity_id
_entity_poly.type
_entity_poly.pdbx_seq_one_letter_code
_entity_poly.pdbx_strand_id
1 'polypeptide(L)'
;MSGAAKSSELREILNGLVAEAAGDETDVAILFSGGVDSVSIGFAATELGKKVVCYTFQMGELKSADSSAAKKIADAMGWELNLVKVPVDNLEADAIKLAAILGCKKKTQFECTLPFLYVYPKIKERVVLSGLGADGHFGLSKKVMIHHRHPRRLFDKYRREYFSLENPAGLLQQRILARQYQKKYSTPYFDKKVFDYFIRFDWDALNKPFQKHPILYAYEKQFRKVGRRNHANLQLVGKVDIICQRLLSGKLNTKNRTRMMDFWRDVAEKHGNKKT
;
A
#
# COMPACT_ATOMS: atom_id res chain seq x y z
N MET A 1 17.98 -6.81 -24.91
CA MET A 1 17.01 -5.70 -24.87
C MET A 1 17.56 -4.61 -23.99
N SER A 2 17.69 -3.36 -24.47
CA SER A 2 18.22 -2.23 -23.70
C SER A 2 17.29 -1.87 -22.52
N GLY A 3 17.84 -1.27 -21.47
CA GLY A 3 17.04 -0.85 -20.29
C GLY A 3 15.87 0.07 -20.63
N ALA A 4 16.00 0.89 -21.68
CA ALA A 4 14.95 1.80 -22.15
C ALA A 4 13.71 1.07 -22.73
N ALA A 5 13.89 -0.01 -23.48
CA ALA A 5 12.78 -0.79 -24.03
C ALA A 5 11.97 -1.51 -22.94
N LYS A 6 12.63 -1.90 -21.84
CA LYS A 6 11.98 -2.55 -20.69
C LYS A 6 11.18 -1.57 -19.83
N SER A 7 11.58 -0.30 -19.78
CA SER A 7 10.88 0.72 -18.99
C SER A 7 9.61 1.23 -19.66
N SER A 8 9.58 1.31 -20.99
CA SER A 8 8.35 1.66 -21.73
C SER A 8 7.28 0.60 -21.57
N GLU A 9 7.65 -0.70 -21.62
CA GLU A 9 6.73 -1.82 -21.44
C GLU A 9 6.00 -1.76 -20.07
N LEU A 10 6.73 -1.55 -18.95
CA LEU A 10 6.09 -1.43 -17.64
C LEU A 10 5.15 -0.24 -17.57
N ARG A 11 5.55 0.90 -18.13
CA ARG A 11 4.71 2.11 -18.19
C ARG A 11 3.43 1.86 -18.98
N GLU A 12 3.52 1.23 -20.13
CA GLU A 12 2.37 0.87 -20.96
C GLU A 12 1.42 -0.09 -20.23
N ILE A 13 1.96 -1.12 -19.55
CA ILE A 13 1.17 -2.05 -18.74
C ILE A 13 0.42 -1.31 -17.62
N LEU A 14 1.13 -0.47 -16.83
CA LEU A 14 0.52 0.26 -15.72
C LEU A 14 -0.52 1.28 -16.23
N ASN A 15 -0.22 2.02 -17.28
CA ASN A 15 -1.16 2.96 -17.87
C ASN A 15 -2.41 2.24 -18.41
N GLY A 16 -2.26 1.11 -19.09
CA GLY A 16 -3.37 0.31 -19.58
C GLY A 16 -4.29 -0.20 -18.45
N LEU A 17 -3.70 -0.70 -17.36
CA LEU A 17 -4.46 -1.18 -16.19
C LEU A 17 -5.16 -0.04 -15.43
N VAL A 18 -4.53 1.13 -15.36
CA VAL A 18 -5.17 2.32 -14.76
C VAL A 18 -6.31 2.82 -15.66
N ALA A 19 -6.14 2.81 -16.99
CA ALA A 19 -7.20 3.16 -17.94
C ALA A 19 -8.40 2.22 -17.80
N GLU A 20 -8.17 0.90 -17.74
CA GLU A 20 -9.21 -0.12 -17.56
C GLU A 20 -9.95 0.06 -16.21
N ALA A 21 -9.21 0.37 -15.15
CA ALA A 21 -9.80 0.60 -13.83
C ALA A 21 -10.62 1.88 -13.79
N ALA A 22 -10.11 2.98 -14.35
CA ALA A 22 -10.76 4.28 -14.35
C ALA A 22 -11.97 4.33 -15.29
N GLY A 23 -11.91 3.65 -16.43
CA GLY A 23 -12.96 3.74 -17.44
C GLY A 23 -13.22 5.19 -17.86
N ASP A 24 -14.50 5.58 -17.88
CA ASP A 24 -14.94 6.92 -18.29
C ASP A 24 -14.86 7.96 -17.15
N GLU A 25 -14.50 7.56 -15.93
CA GLU A 25 -14.40 8.51 -14.80
C GLU A 25 -13.34 9.58 -15.09
N THR A 26 -13.66 10.84 -14.86
CA THR A 26 -12.76 11.98 -15.08
C THR A 26 -11.74 12.13 -13.99
N ASP A 27 -12.10 11.71 -12.77
CA ASP A 27 -11.29 11.78 -11.56
C ASP A 27 -11.13 10.42 -10.88
N VAL A 28 -10.00 10.22 -10.25
CA VAL A 28 -9.68 8.99 -9.54
C VAL A 28 -9.06 9.31 -8.17
N ALA A 29 -9.50 8.57 -7.15
CA ALA A 29 -8.86 8.61 -5.84
C ALA A 29 -7.62 7.72 -5.81
N ILE A 30 -6.55 8.17 -5.15
CA ILE A 30 -5.38 7.35 -4.90
C ILE A 30 -5.13 7.24 -3.40
N LEU A 31 -5.02 6.02 -2.86
CA LEU A 31 -4.50 5.79 -1.52
C LEU A 31 -2.99 6.09 -1.54
N PHE A 32 -2.60 7.24 -0.98
CA PHE A 32 -1.36 7.91 -1.31
C PHE A 32 -0.43 8.06 -0.11
N SER A 33 0.72 7.38 -0.15
CA SER A 33 1.77 7.47 0.87
C SER A 33 2.96 8.36 0.47
N GLY A 34 3.00 8.82 -0.79
CA GLY A 34 4.19 9.46 -1.36
C GLY A 34 5.37 8.48 -1.59
N GLY A 35 5.14 7.18 -1.47
CA GLY A 35 6.09 6.13 -1.87
C GLY A 35 6.04 5.85 -3.37
N VAL A 36 7.13 5.28 -3.91
CA VAL A 36 7.29 5.01 -5.35
C VAL A 36 6.07 4.33 -5.97
N ASP A 37 5.46 3.37 -5.25
CA ASP A 37 4.34 2.56 -5.75
C ASP A 37 3.06 3.38 -5.95
N SER A 38 2.65 4.15 -4.94
CA SER A 38 1.45 4.99 -5.06
C SER A 38 1.67 6.17 -6.01
N VAL A 39 2.90 6.71 -6.05
CA VAL A 39 3.28 7.81 -6.94
C VAL A 39 3.23 7.38 -8.40
N SER A 40 3.71 6.17 -8.74
CA SER A 40 3.66 5.66 -10.12
C SER A 40 2.22 5.48 -10.64
N ILE A 41 1.28 5.09 -9.76
CA ILE A 41 -0.14 5.03 -10.11
C ILE A 41 -0.71 6.43 -10.38
N GLY A 42 -0.28 7.44 -9.60
CA GLY A 42 -0.62 8.84 -9.86
C GLY A 42 -0.09 9.34 -11.20
N PHE A 43 1.14 8.97 -11.56
CA PHE A 43 1.70 9.31 -12.86
C PHE A 43 0.94 8.66 -14.01
N ALA A 44 0.61 7.36 -13.89
CA ALA A 44 -0.20 6.66 -14.88
C ALA A 44 -1.55 7.35 -15.08
N ALA A 45 -2.25 7.70 -14.01
CA ALA A 45 -3.53 8.41 -14.08
C ALA A 45 -3.39 9.81 -14.74
N THR A 46 -2.33 10.56 -14.38
CA THR A 46 -2.05 11.87 -14.97
C THR A 46 -1.78 11.79 -16.48
N GLU A 47 -1.03 10.77 -16.93
CA GLU A 47 -0.74 10.57 -18.35
C GLU A 47 -1.99 10.22 -19.18
N LEU A 48 -3.00 9.66 -18.53
CA LEU A 48 -4.32 9.39 -19.10
C LEU A 48 -5.27 10.61 -19.04
N GLY A 49 -4.77 11.77 -18.60
CA GLY A 49 -5.57 12.98 -18.46
C GLY A 49 -6.59 12.94 -17.32
N LYS A 50 -6.48 11.96 -16.39
CA LYS A 50 -7.38 11.89 -15.23
C LYS A 50 -6.99 12.92 -14.17
N LYS A 51 -7.99 13.54 -13.54
CA LYS A 51 -7.78 14.33 -12.33
C LYS A 51 -7.41 13.38 -11.19
N VAL A 52 -6.25 13.60 -10.57
CA VAL A 52 -5.75 12.78 -9.46
C VAL A 52 -6.12 13.44 -8.14
N VAL A 53 -6.86 12.71 -7.29
CA VAL A 53 -7.21 13.12 -5.92
C VAL A 53 -6.55 12.15 -4.95
N CYS A 54 -5.57 12.64 -4.22
CA CYS A 54 -4.76 11.85 -3.30
C CYS A 54 -5.39 11.83 -1.90
N TYR A 55 -5.45 10.64 -1.29
CA TYR A 55 -5.88 10.46 0.10
C TYR A 55 -4.74 9.86 0.91
N THR A 56 -4.33 10.58 1.94
CA THR A 56 -3.33 10.13 2.93
C THR A 56 -3.88 10.30 4.34
N PHE A 57 -3.19 9.74 5.32
CA PHE A 57 -3.64 9.81 6.72
C PHE A 57 -2.55 10.31 7.68
N GLN A 58 -3.00 10.76 8.83
CA GLN A 58 -2.20 11.12 9.97
C GLN A 58 -2.87 10.58 11.25
N MET A 59 -2.09 9.90 12.10
CA MET A 59 -2.59 9.37 13.37
C MET A 59 -2.64 10.49 14.41
N GLY A 60 -3.84 10.88 14.82
CA GLY A 60 -4.03 12.03 15.72
C GLY A 60 -3.34 13.28 15.19
N GLU A 61 -2.57 13.95 16.03
CA GLU A 61 -1.80 15.16 15.70
C GLU A 61 -0.33 14.85 15.28
N LEU A 62 0.05 13.58 15.23
CA LEU A 62 1.44 13.20 14.93
C LEU A 62 1.72 13.22 13.43
N LYS A 63 2.46 14.22 12.97
CA LYS A 63 2.98 14.26 11.61
C LYS A 63 3.83 13.02 11.31
N SER A 64 3.61 12.40 10.17
CA SER A 64 4.35 11.24 9.70
C SER A 64 5.25 11.59 8.52
N ALA A 65 6.25 10.74 8.26
CA ALA A 65 7.09 10.90 7.09
C ALA A 65 6.28 10.69 5.79
N ASP A 66 5.26 9.83 5.83
CA ASP A 66 4.37 9.59 4.69
C ASP A 66 3.50 10.80 4.38
N SER A 67 2.83 11.39 5.38
CA SER A 67 1.99 12.57 5.15
C SER A 67 2.80 13.77 4.65
N SER A 68 4.03 13.94 5.15
CA SER A 68 4.94 15.01 4.70
C SER A 68 5.40 14.81 3.25
N ALA A 69 5.75 13.57 2.86
CA ALA A 69 6.13 13.25 1.49
C ALA A 69 4.94 13.32 0.53
N ALA A 70 3.77 12.83 0.96
CA ALA A 70 2.55 12.92 0.19
C ALA A 70 2.23 14.38 -0.17
N LYS A 71 2.33 15.28 0.82
CA LYS A 71 2.12 16.70 0.58
C LYS A 71 3.11 17.27 -0.44
N LYS A 72 4.41 17.04 -0.23
CA LYS A 72 5.46 17.55 -1.14
C LYS A 72 5.25 17.11 -2.58
N ILE A 73 4.89 15.83 -2.79
CA ILE A 73 4.72 15.28 -4.14
C ILE A 73 3.42 15.77 -4.76
N ALA A 74 2.32 15.79 -4.01
CA ALA A 74 1.04 16.30 -4.50
C ALA A 74 1.15 17.76 -4.93
N ASP A 75 1.78 18.62 -4.11
CA ASP A 75 2.05 20.04 -4.44
C ASP A 75 2.89 20.16 -5.74
N ALA A 76 3.95 19.36 -5.88
CA ALA A 76 4.82 19.39 -7.06
C ALA A 76 4.13 18.93 -8.35
N MET A 77 3.15 18.04 -8.22
CA MET A 77 2.38 17.48 -9.36
C MET A 77 1.07 18.24 -9.64
N GLY A 78 0.67 19.16 -8.76
CA GLY A 78 -0.63 19.82 -8.85
C GLY A 78 -1.80 18.88 -8.54
N TRP A 79 -1.57 17.82 -7.76
CA TRP A 79 -2.61 16.90 -7.33
C TRP A 79 -3.32 17.40 -6.08
N GLU A 80 -4.64 17.22 -6.04
CA GLU A 80 -5.40 17.49 -4.83
C GLU A 80 -5.00 16.50 -3.73
N LEU A 81 -4.78 16.97 -2.50
CA LEU A 81 -4.41 16.12 -1.36
C LEU A 81 -5.39 16.28 -0.20
N ASN A 82 -6.02 15.17 0.16
CA ASN A 82 -6.87 15.05 1.32
C ASN A 82 -6.12 14.33 2.46
N LEU A 83 -5.71 15.08 3.48
CA LEU A 83 -5.09 14.55 4.69
C LEU A 83 -6.17 14.22 5.72
N VAL A 84 -6.38 12.92 5.94
CA VAL A 84 -7.38 12.43 6.89
C VAL A 84 -6.74 12.24 8.27
N LYS A 85 -7.24 12.96 9.28
CA LYS A 85 -6.85 12.72 10.67
C LYS A 85 -7.60 11.50 11.21
N VAL A 86 -6.84 10.51 11.66
CA VAL A 86 -7.36 9.28 12.28
C VAL A 86 -7.45 9.53 13.79
N PRO A 87 -8.65 9.53 14.38
CA PRO A 87 -8.79 9.69 15.82
C PRO A 87 -8.15 8.50 16.53
N VAL A 88 -7.60 8.76 17.71
CA VAL A 88 -6.86 7.75 18.49
C VAL A 88 -7.61 7.30 19.74
N ASP A 89 -8.73 7.94 20.04
CA ASP A 89 -9.50 7.68 21.26
C ASP A 89 -10.33 6.40 21.19
N ASN A 90 -10.59 5.90 19.97
CA ASN A 90 -11.49 4.76 19.71
C ASN A 90 -10.75 3.50 19.26
N LEU A 91 -9.44 3.41 19.47
CA LEU A 91 -8.61 2.31 18.92
C LEU A 91 -9.09 0.91 19.29
N GLU A 92 -9.64 0.72 20.48
CA GLU A 92 -10.17 -0.58 20.92
C GLU A 92 -11.44 -0.96 20.15
N ALA A 93 -12.37 -0.03 20.02
CA ALA A 93 -13.57 -0.23 19.22
C ALA A 93 -13.25 -0.45 17.74
N ASP A 94 -12.25 0.26 17.22
CA ASP A 94 -11.75 0.08 15.85
C ASP A 94 -11.08 -1.28 15.66
N ALA A 95 -10.34 -1.76 16.66
CA ALA A 95 -9.78 -3.10 16.63
C ALA A 95 -10.87 -4.18 16.51
N ILE A 96 -11.95 -4.03 17.29
CA ILE A 96 -13.11 -4.94 17.21
C ILE A 96 -13.75 -4.88 15.81
N LYS A 97 -13.96 -3.70 15.24
CA LYS A 97 -14.48 -3.53 13.86
C LYS A 97 -13.59 -4.20 12.83
N LEU A 98 -12.27 -4.02 12.95
CA LEU A 98 -11.28 -4.63 12.05
C LEU A 98 -11.34 -6.16 12.09
N ALA A 99 -11.50 -6.75 13.27
CA ALA A 99 -11.66 -8.19 13.42
C ALA A 99 -13.01 -8.70 12.87
N ALA A 100 -14.11 -8.08 13.34
CA ALA A 100 -15.46 -8.56 13.07
C ALA A 100 -15.91 -8.32 11.62
N ILE A 101 -15.60 -7.14 11.07
CA ILE A 101 -16.10 -6.74 9.74
C ILE A 101 -15.08 -7.04 8.65
N LEU A 102 -13.81 -6.74 8.90
CA LEU A 102 -12.77 -6.85 7.88
C LEU A 102 -11.93 -8.14 7.98
N GLY A 103 -12.23 -9.00 8.95
CA GLY A 103 -11.54 -10.28 9.11
C GLY A 103 -10.05 -10.18 9.39
N CYS A 104 -9.59 -9.11 10.06
CA CYS A 104 -8.20 -8.97 10.46
C CYS A 104 -7.86 -10.02 11.52
N LYS A 105 -6.78 -10.78 11.29
CA LYS A 105 -6.32 -11.86 12.20
C LYS A 105 -4.89 -11.65 12.71
N LYS A 106 -4.09 -10.79 12.05
CA LYS A 106 -2.67 -10.59 12.35
C LYS A 106 -2.39 -9.12 12.64
N LYS A 107 -1.46 -8.85 13.55
CA LYS A 107 -0.99 -7.50 13.91
C LYS A 107 -0.83 -6.58 12.69
N THR A 108 -0.12 -7.05 11.67
CA THR A 108 0.12 -6.24 10.46
C THR A 108 -1.16 -5.92 9.67
N GLN A 109 -2.15 -6.83 9.65
CA GLN A 109 -3.44 -6.55 9.02
C GLN A 109 -4.19 -5.45 9.77
N PHE A 110 -4.24 -5.54 11.12
CA PHE A 110 -4.85 -4.49 11.95
C PHE A 110 -4.19 -3.12 11.70
N GLU A 111 -2.88 -3.05 11.90
CA GLU A 111 -2.14 -1.78 11.82
C GLU A 111 -2.10 -1.18 10.41
N CYS A 112 -2.05 -2.01 9.37
CA CYS A 112 -2.08 -1.53 7.99
C CYS A 112 -3.50 -1.17 7.51
N THR A 113 -4.55 -1.65 8.17
CA THR A 113 -5.94 -1.40 7.75
C THR A 113 -6.62 -0.30 8.57
N LEU A 114 -6.23 -0.13 9.85
CA LEU A 114 -6.83 0.82 10.78
C LEU A 114 -7.06 2.22 10.19
N PRO A 115 -6.07 2.88 9.55
CA PRO A 115 -6.29 4.22 9.03
C PRO A 115 -7.38 4.29 7.95
N PHE A 116 -7.56 3.22 7.21
CA PHE A 116 -8.49 3.17 6.10
C PHE A 116 -9.96 3.10 6.54
N LEU A 117 -10.26 2.73 7.80
CA LEU A 117 -11.60 2.92 8.38
C LEU A 117 -12.06 4.38 8.30
N TYR A 118 -11.11 5.31 8.35
CA TYR A 118 -11.36 6.75 8.36
C TYR A 118 -11.11 7.40 6.99
N VAL A 119 -10.26 6.81 6.15
CA VAL A 119 -9.98 7.32 4.82
C VAL A 119 -11.15 7.06 3.87
N TYR A 120 -11.66 5.83 3.79
CA TYR A 120 -12.71 5.47 2.84
C TYR A 120 -13.98 6.34 2.95
N PRO A 121 -14.49 6.69 4.15
CA PRO A 121 -15.62 7.59 4.29
C PRO A 121 -15.44 8.99 3.70
N LYS A 122 -14.19 9.40 3.46
CA LYS A 122 -13.85 10.72 2.91
C LYS A 122 -13.65 10.71 1.40
N ILE A 123 -13.50 9.53 0.79
CA ILE A 123 -13.31 9.40 -0.65
C ILE A 123 -14.62 9.73 -1.38
N LYS A 124 -14.57 10.70 -2.28
CA LYS A 124 -15.72 11.14 -3.09
C LYS A 124 -15.75 10.41 -4.44
N GLU A 125 -14.59 10.18 -5.03
CA GLU A 125 -14.40 9.56 -6.33
C GLU A 125 -14.96 8.13 -6.34
N ARG A 126 -15.44 7.70 -7.49
CA ARG A 126 -16.00 6.35 -7.66
C ARG A 126 -14.93 5.28 -7.73
N VAL A 127 -13.79 5.62 -8.34
CA VAL A 127 -12.65 4.71 -8.52
C VAL A 127 -11.55 5.03 -7.52
N VAL A 128 -11.09 3.99 -6.81
CA VAL A 128 -9.99 4.06 -5.84
C VAL A 128 -8.84 3.20 -6.34
N LEU A 129 -7.70 3.82 -6.54
CA LEU A 129 -6.47 3.18 -6.99
C LEU A 129 -5.45 3.11 -5.85
N SER A 130 -4.58 2.11 -5.87
CA SER A 130 -3.47 2.01 -4.92
C SER A 130 -2.22 1.36 -5.52
N GLY A 131 -1.08 1.59 -4.87
CA GLY A 131 0.18 0.92 -5.17
C GLY A 131 0.36 -0.41 -4.41
N LEU A 132 -0.70 -0.94 -3.80
CA LEU A 132 -0.64 -2.18 -3.03
C LEU A 132 -0.19 -3.35 -3.91
N GLY A 133 0.65 -4.23 -3.37
CA GLY A 133 1.17 -5.40 -4.10
C GLY A 133 2.56 -5.18 -4.73
N ALA A 134 2.97 -3.94 -4.99
CA ALA A 134 4.27 -3.66 -5.59
C ALA A 134 5.44 -4.30 -4.82
N ASP A 135 5.43 -4.20 -3.49
CA ASP A 135 6.50 -4.75 -2.64
C ASP A 135 6.68 -6.27 -2.78
N GLY A 136 5.63 -6.99 -3.15
CA GLY A 136 5.70 -8.43 -3.44
C GLY A 136 6.61 -8.76 -4.62
N HIS A 137 6.67 -7.90 -5.64
CA HIS A 137 7.56 -8.08 -6.79
C HIS A 137 9.03 -7.82 -6.44
N PHE A 138 9.29 -6.87 -5.55
CA PHE A 138 10.65 -6.41 -5.22
C PHE A 138 11.31 -7.17 -4.07
N GLY A 139 10.53 -7.86 -3.25
CA GLY A 139 11.06 -8.66 -2.14
C GLY A 139 11.88 -7.85 -1.13
N LEU A 140 11.38 -6.68 -0.71
CA LEU A 140 12.09 -5.76 0.18
C LEU A 140 11.88 -6.03 1.67
N SER A 141 11.06 -7.01 2.04
CA SER A 141 10.93 -7.40 3.45
C SER A 141 12.22 -8.02 3.99
N LYS A 142 12.52 -7.80 5.27
CA LYS A 142 13.70 -8.34 5.94
C LYS A 142 13.85 -9.86 5.73
N LYS A 143 12.74 -10.60 5.84
CA LYS A 143 12.72 -12.06 5.61
C LYS A 143 13.20 -12.42 4.19
N VAL A 144 12.68 -11.72 3.17
CA VAL A 144 13.04 -12.02 1.78
C VAL A 144 14.47 -11.63 1.48
N MET A 145 14.91 -10.48 1.95
CA MET A 145 16.28 -10.02 1.74
C MET A 145 17.33 -10.98 2.36
N ILE A 146 17.00 -11.63 3.46
CA ILE A 146 17.92 -12.57 4.11
C ILE A 146 17.86 -13.96 3.47
N HIS A 147 16.65 -14.48 3.19
CA HIS A 147 16.44 -15.89 2.91
C HIS A 147 16.02 -16.22 1.47
N HIS A 148 15.55 -15.24 0.70
CA HIS A 148 14.89 -15.52 -0.58
C HIS A 148 15.42 -14.69 -1.76
N ARG A 149 16.27 -13.68 -1.54
CA ARG A 149 16.76 -12.85 -2.66
C ARG A 149 17.66 -13.61 -3.63
N HIS A 150 18.43 -14.54 -3.13
CA HIS A 150 19.36 -15.40 -3.88
C HIS A 150 19.29 -16.85 -3.41
N PRO A 151 19.47 -17.84 -4.31
CA PRO A 151 19.53 -17.70 -5.76
C PRO A 151 18.16 -17.36 -6.37
N ARG A 152 18.13 -16.95 -7.64
CA ARG A 152 16.92 -16.54 -8.36
C ARG A 152 15.73 -17.49 -8.18
N ARG A 153 15.96 -18.81 -8.19
CA ARG A 153 14.89 -19.80 -7.98
C ARG A 153 14.13 -19.61 -6.67
N LEU A 154 14.80 -19.19 -5.58
CA LEU A 154 14.15 -18.93 -4.29
C LEU A 154 13.35 -17.64 -4.33
N PHE A 155 13.84 -16.63 -5.03
CA PHE A 155 13.13 -15.38 -5.23
C PHE A 155 11.88 -15.58 -6.10
N ASP A 156 11.99 -16.35 -7.18
CA ASP A 156 10.84 -16.69 -8.03
C ASP A 156 9.80 -17.52 -7.28
N LYS A 157 10.22 -18.51 -6.47
CA LYS A 157 9.36 -19.29 -5.60
C LYS A 157 8.59 -18.38 -4.62
N TYR A 158 9.29 -17.49 -3.92
CA TYR A 158 8.68 -16.52 -3.01
C TYR A 158 7.62 -15.67 -3.71
N ARG A 159 7.91 -15.12 -4.90
CA ARG A 159 6.97 -14.28 -5.65
C ARG A 159 5.72 -15.05 -6.06
N ARG A 160 5.88 -16.27 -6.59
CA ARG A 160 4.74 -17.14 -6.94
C ARG A 160 3.88 -17.46 -5.73
N GLU A 161 4.48 -17.83 -4.61
CA GLU A 161 3.76 -18.08 -3.35
C GLU A 161 3.04 -16.81 -2.86
N TYR A 162 3.71 -15.66 -2.87
CA TYR A 162 3.10 -14.39 -2.43
C TYR A 162 1.86 -14.01 -3.24
N PHE A 163 1.94 -14.10 -4.57
CA PHE A 163 0.83 -13.74 -5.46
C PHE A 163 -0.24 -14.83 -5.58
N SER A 164 0.02 -16.04 -5.09
CA SER A 164 -0.99 -17.11 -4.95
C SER A 164 -1.75 -17.06 -3.62
N LEU A 165 -1.34 -16.19 -2.67
CA LEU A 165 -2.05 -16.05 -1.40
C LEU A 165 -3.47 -15.51 -1.64
N GLU A 166 -4.42 -16.00 -0.88
CA GLU A 166 -5.81 -15.53 -0.92
C GLU A 166 -5.95 -14.06 -0.50
N ASN A 167 -5.16 -13.63 0.47
CA ASN A 167 -5.16 -12.25 0.97
C ASN A 167 -3.74 -11.71 1.14
N PRO A 168 -3.00 -11.42 0.05
CA PRO A 168 -1.69 -10.82 0.14
C PRO A 168 -1.81 -9.35 0.55
N ALA A 169 -0.94 -8.92 1.45
CA ALA A 169 -0.80 -7.51 1.88
C ALA A 169 -2.10 -6.81 2.35
N GLY A 170 -3.12 -7.55 2.75
CA GLY A 170 -4.40 -6.95 3.17
C GLY A 170 -5.30 -6.52 2.01
N LEU A 171 -5.12 -7.11 0.82
CA LEU A 171 -5.95 -6.83 -0.35
C LEU A 171 -7.45 -7.06 -0.09
N LEU A 172 -7.80 -8.12 0.65
CA LEU A 172 -9.18 -8.42 1.00
C LEU A 172 -9.81 -7.30 1.83
N GLN A 173 -9.09 -6.77 2.82
CA GLN A 173 -9.57 -5.67 3.66
C GLN A 173 -9.87 -4.41 2.84
N GLN A 174 -8.99 -4.08 1.89
CA GLN A 174 -9.21 -2.94 0.99
C GLN A 174 -10.44 -3.15 0.10
N ARG A 175 -10.63 -4.37 -0.42
CA ARG A 175 -11.82 -4.70 -1.24
C ARG A 175 -13.13 -4.64 -0.43
N ILE A 176 -13.12 -5.11 0.82
CA ILE A 176 -14.30 -5.03 1.70
C ILE A 176 -14.64 -3.58 1.98
N LEU A 177 -13.65 -2.75 2.37
CA LEU A 177 -13.85 -1.32 2.60
C LEU A 177 -14.38 -0.61 1.35
N ALA A 178 -13.77 -0.83 0.19
CA ALA A 178 -14.23 -0.23 -1.05
C ALA A 178 -15.70 -0.59 -1.35
N ARG A 179 -16.06 -1.87 -1.20
CA ARG A 179 -17.44 -2.34 -1.40
C ARG A 179 -18.41 -1.68 -0.41
N GLN A 180 -18.02 -1.57 0.87
CA GLN A 180 -18.83 -0.93 1.90
C GLN A 180 -19.17 0.52 1.56
N TYR A 181 -18.24 1.23 0.92
CA TYR A 181 -18.44 2.62 0.49
C TYR A 181 -18.78 2.75 -1.00
N GLN A 182 -19.23 1.67 -1.65
CA GLN A 182 -19.66 1.65 -3.06
C GLN A 182 -18.58 2.18 -4.03
N LYS A 183 -17.30 1.87 -3.74
CA LYS A 183 -16.17 2.25 -4.57
C LYS A 183 -15.68 1.07 -5.39
N LYS A 184 -15.23 1.35 -6.63
CA LYS A 184 -14.46 0.39 -7.44
C LYS A 184 -12.99 0.49 -7.02
N TYR A 185 -12.46 -0.56 -6.40
CA TYR A 185 -11.06 -0.60 -5.98
C TYR A 185 -10.20 -1.38 -6.96
N SER A 186 -9.08 -0.80 -7.36
CA SER A 186 -8.09 -1.46 -8.20
C SER A 186 -6.67 -1.18 -7.70
N THR A 187 -5.84 -2.21 -7.85
CA THR A 187 -4.41 -2.11 -7.63
C THR A 187 -3.67 -2.85 -8.76
N PRO A 188 -3.11 -2.11 -9.73
CA PRO A 188 -2.47 -2.69 -10.92
C PRO A 188 -1.37 -3.69 -10.60
N TYR A 189 -0.69 -3.53 -9.47
CA TYR A 189 0.43 -4.41 -9.07
C TYR A 189 0.02 -5.86 -8.73
N PHE A 190 -1.28 -6.16 -8.59
CA PHE A 190 -1.76 -7.54 -8.48
C PHE A 190 -2.22 -8.14 -9.81
N ASP A 191 -2.14 -7.37 -10.90
CA ASP A 191 -2.51 -7.89 -12.21
C ASP A 191 -1.47 -8.88 -12.75
N LYS A 192 -1.94 -9.89 -13.46
CA LYS A 192 -1.11 -10.92 -14.07
C LYS A 192 -0.08 -10.33 -15.05
N LYS A 193 -0.43 -9.31 -15.82
CA LYS A 193 0.48 -8.66 -16.77
C LYS A 193 1.68 -8.05 -16.05
N VAL A 194 1.45 -7.46 -14.87
CA VAL A 194 2.51 -6.90 -14.02
C VAL A 194 3.36 -8.01 -13.41
N PHE A 195 2.73 -9.10 -12.93
CA PHE A 195 3.46 -10.26 -12.44
C PHE A 195 4.35 -10.87 -13.52
N ASP A 196 3.81 -11.10 -14.73
CA ASP A 196 4.55 -11.66 -15.88
C ASP A 196 5.71 -10.75 -16.31
N TYR A 197 5.54 -9.44 -16.18
CA TYR A 197 6.65 -8.50 -16.39
C TYR A 197 7.76 -8.69 -15.36
N PHE A 198 7.44 -8.63 -14.06
CA PHE A 198 8.45 -8.63 -12.99
C PHE A 198 9.12 -9.99 -12.79
N ILE A 199 8.44 -11.11 -13.01
CA ILE A 199 9.00 -12.45 -12.82
C ILE A 199 10.21 -12.74 -13.74
N ARG A 200 10.38 -11.98 -14.82
CA ARG A 200 11.50 -12.09 -15.75
C ARG A 200 12.84 -11.64 -15.16
N PHE A 201 12.81 -10.89 -14.07
CA PHE A 201 14.00 -10.26 -13.47
C PHE A 201 14.38 -10.94 -12.15
N ASP A 202 15.70 -11.00 -11.89
CA ASP A 202 16.22 -11.34 -10.57
C ASP A 202 16.10 -10.16 -9.59
N TRP A 203 16.47 -10.41 -8.33
CA TRP A 203 16.36 -9.40 -7.27
C TRP A 203 17.25 -8.18 -7.53
N ASP A 204 18.48 -8.42 -8.04
CA ASP A 204 19.46 -7.37 -8.30
C ASP A 204 19.01 -6.44 -9.42
N ALA A 205 18.49 -6.98 -10.52
CA ALA A 205 17.94 -6.22 -11.62
C ALA A 205 16.73 -5.34 -11.21
N LEU A 206 16.01 -5.75 -10.18
CA LEU A 206 14.86 -4.99 -9.67
C LEU A 206 15.25 -3.90 -8.65
N ASN A 207 16.39 -4.10 -7.94
CA ASN A 207 16.70 -3.29 -6.76
C ASN A 207 18.09 -2.63 -6.78
N LYS A 208 18.88 -2.80 -7.86
CA LYS A 208 20.16 -2.12 -8.06
C LYS A 208 20.15 -1.29 -9.34
N PRO A 209 20.80 -0.11 -9.34
CA PRO A 209 21.50 0.54 -8.21
C PRO A 209 20.53 1.12 -7.17
N PHE A 210 19.21 1.11 -7.44
CA PHE A 210 18.19 1.66 -6.55
C PHE A 210 17.03 0.68 -6.39
N GLN A 211 16.43 0.65 -5.20
CA GLN A 211 15.21 -0.09 -4.95
C GLN A 211 14.11 0.34 -5.93
N LYS A 212 13.35 -0.63 -6.45
CA LYS A 212 12.24 -0.40 -7.38
C LYS A 212 12.66 0.26 -8.70
N HIS A 213 13.88 -0.02 -9.10
CA HIS A 213 14.52 0.53 -10.30
C HIS A 213 13.63 0.54 -11.56
N PRO A 214 12.91 -0.55 -11.94
CA PRO A 214 12.07 -0.52 -13.13
C PRO A 214 10.95 0.50 -13.07
N ILE A 215 10.34 0.74 -11.89
CA ILE A 215 9.29 1.75 -11.74
C ILE A 215 9.89 3.16 -11.89
N LEU A 216 11.07 3.39 -11.28
CA LEU A 216 11.75 4.68 -11.40
C LEU A 216 12.11 5.02 -12.83
N TYR A 217 12.48 4.03 -13.64
CA TYR A 217 12.78 4.21 -15.06
C TYR A 217 11.52 4.38 -15.91
N ALA A 218 10.45 3.65 -15.61
CA ALA A 218 9.18 3.77 -16.32
C ALA A 218 8.62 5.20 -16.29
N TYR A 219 8.87 5.92 -15.20
CA TYR A 219 8.43 7.31 -15.01
C TYR A 219 9.59 8.24 -14.66
N GLU A 220 10.73 8.07 -15.33
CA GLU A 220 11.98 8.75 -15.00
C GLU A 220 11.84 10.27 -14.98
N LYS A 221 11.20 10.86 -16.00
CA LYS A 221 11.00 12.32 -16.11
C LYS A 221 10.23 12.86 -14.90
N GLN A 222 9.17 12.16 -14.50
CA GLN A 222 8.31 12.55 -13.38
C GLN A 222 9.06 12.37 -12.05
N PHE A 223 9.78 11.26 -11.85
CA PHE A 223 10.57 11.06 -10.63
C PHE A 223 11.76 12.02 -10.50
N ARG A 224 12.33 12.53 -11.61
CA ARG A 224 13.31 13.62 -11.56
C ARG A 224 12.72 14.91 -10.97
N LYS A 225 11.43 15.19 -11.22
CA LYS A 225 10.73 16.36 -10.68
C LYS A 225 10.42 16.24 -9.19
N VAL A 226 9.93 15.07 -8.73
CA VAL A 226 9.41 14.92 -7.37
C VAL A 226 10.36 14.22 -6.41
N GLY A 227 11.42 13.60 -6.93
CA GLY A 227 12.33 12.77 -6.15
C GLY A 227 11.76 11.37 -5.89
N ARG A 228 12.51 10.59 -5.10
CA ARG A 228 12.17 9.22 -4.73
C ARG A 228 12.36 9.02 -3.25
N ARG A 229 11.63 8.04 -2.69
CA ARG A 229 11.83 7.56 -1.32
C ARG A 229 12.18 6.07 -1.34
N ASN A 230 13.04 5.66 -0.41
CA ASN A 230 13.30 4.25 -0.17
C ASN A 230 12.04 3.58 0.43
N HIS A 231 11.94 2.27 0.22
CA HIS A 231 10.86 1.48 0.80
C HIS A 231 10.82 1.61 2.33
N ALA A 232 9.61 1.78 2.87
CA ALA A 232 9.35 1.76 4.29
C ALA A 232 7.94 1.19 4.56
N ASN A 233 7.79 0.50 5.69
CA ASN A 233 6.52 -0.13 6.05
C ASN A 233 5.50 0.93 6.51
N LEU A 234 4.29 0.90 5.96
CA LEU A 234 3.21 1.84 6.23
C LEU A 234 2.97 2.06 7.73
N GLN A 235 2.86 0.97 8.50
CA GLN A 235 2.58 1.06 9.95
C GLN A 235 3.69 1.74 10.74
N LEU A 236 4.95 1.66 10.28
CA LEU A 236 6.09 2.30 10.95
C LEU A 236 6.19 3.79 10.59
N VAL A 237 6.20 4.10 9.30
CA VAL A 237 6.34 5.49 8.83
C VAL A 237 5.07 6.31 9.02
N GLY A 238 3.90 5.66 9.00
CA GLY A 238 2.61 6.24 9.37
C GLY A 238 2.39 6.37 10.89
N LYS A 239 3.33 5.86 11.70
CA LYS A 239 3.29 5.88 13.18
C LYS A 239 2.09 5.13 13.79
N VAL A 240 1.46 4.23 13.05
CA VAL A 240 0.32 3.45 13.54
C VAL A 240 0.72 2.51 14.66
N ASP A 241 1.85 1.80 14.48
CA ASP A 241 2.37 0.83 15.44
C ASP A 241 2.72 1.48 16.79
N ILE A 242 3.39 2.62 16.78
CA ILE A 242 3.80 3.31 18.02
C ILE A 242 2.60 3.88 18.78
N ILE A 243 1.58 4.36 18.05
CA ILE A 243 0.35 4.87 18.70
C ILE A 243 -0.46 3.72 19.29
N CYS A 244 -0.68 2.65 18.53
CA CYS A 244 -1.33 1.45 19.07
C CYS A 244 -0.59 0.93 20.30
N GLN A 245 0.73 0.90 20.26
CA GLN A 245 1.55 0.47 21.38
C GLN A 245 1.37 1.36 22.64
N ARG A 246 1.35 2.68 22.45
CA ARG A 246 1.19 3.63 23.58
C ARG A 246 -0.19 3.54 24.23
N LEU A 247 -1.24 3.46 23.41
CA LEU A 247 -2.62 3.59 23.90
C LEU A 247 -3.22 2.24 24.33
N LEU A 248 -2.82 1.15 23.72
CA LEU A 248 -3.32 -0.20 24.04
C LEU A 248 -2.45 -0.93 25.05
N SER A 249 -1.15 -0.63 25.16
CA SER A 249 -0.24 -1.29 26.10
C SER A 249 -0.59 -1.02 27.56
N GLY A 250 -1.09 0.16 27.89
CA GLY A 250 -1.53 0.52 29.23
C GLY A 250 -2.70 -0.33 29.73
N LYS A 251 -3.62 -0.71 28.84
CA LYS A 251 -4.78 -1.56 29.14
C LYS A 251 -4.41 -3.03 29.36
N LEU A 252 -3.30 -3.47 28.80
CA LEU A 252 -2.84 -4.87 28.89
C LEU A 252 -1.68 -5.04 29.87
N ASN A 253 -1.31 -4.00 30.59
CA ASN A 253 -0.12 -3.98 31.44
C ASN A 253 1.15 -4.44 30.71
N THR A 254 1.35 -3.97 29.47
CA THR A 254 2.35 -4.52 28.57
C THR A 254 3.32 -3.48 28.05
N LYS A 255 4.60 -3.72 28.28
CA LYS A 255 5.68 -2.82 27.89
C LYS A 255 6.45 -3.23 26.62
N ASN A 256 6.04 -4.30 25.91
CA ASN A 256 6.82 -4.80 24.80
C ASN A 256 5.98 -5.24 23.59
N ARG A 257 6.65 -5.39 22.42
CA ARG A 257 6.07 -5.72 21.11
C ARG A 257 5.34 -7.07 21.10
N THR A 258 5.79 -8.05 21.86
CA THR A 258 5.23 -9.40 21.92
C THR A 258 3.79 -9.36 22.42
N ARG A 259 3.53 -8.53 23.39
CA ARG A 259 2.21 -8.36 24.00
C ARG A 259 1.22 -7.61 23.10
N MET A 260 1.69 -6.75 22.18
CA MET A 260 0.82 -6.20 21.14
C MET A 260 0.36 -7.27 20.15
N MET A 261 1.18 -8.29 19.87
CA MET A 261 0.73 -9.44 19.08
C MET A 261 -0.33 -10.26 19.80
N ASP A 262 -0.21 -10.42 21.12
CA ASP A 262 -1.22 -11.09 21.94
C ASP A 262 -2.53 -10.31 21.95
N PHE A 263 -2.48 -8.98 22.12
CA PHE A 263 -3.69 -8.15 22.02
C PHE A 263 -4.43 -8.34 20.69
N TRP A 264 -3.71 -8.24 19.57
CA TRP A 264 -4.35 -8.41 18.26
C TRP A 264 -4.90 -9.82 18.06
N ARG A 265 -4.21 -10.83 18.57
CA ARG A 265 -4.69 -12.22 18.55
C ARG A 265 -5.96 -12.37 19.38
N ASP A 266 -5.99 -11.86 20.61
CA ASP A 266 -7.13 -11.94 21.50
C ASP A 266 -8.36 -11.24 20.92
N VAL A 267 -8.17 -10.06 20.30
CA VAL A 267 -9.24 -9.35 19.58
C VAL A 267 -9.76 -10.19 18.40
N ALA A 268 -8.86 -10.80 17.63
CA ALA A 268 -9.24 -11.64 16.50
C ALA A 268 -9.99 -12.90 16.93
N GLU A 269 -9.58 -13.54 18.02
CA GLU A 269 -10.22 -14.74 18.57
C GLU A 269 -11.60 -14.44 19.15
N LYS A 270 -11.75 -13.31 19.86
CA LYS A 270 -13.02 -12.93 20.52
C LYS A 270 -14.05 -12.37 19.53
N HIS A 271 -13.61 -11.62 18.53
CA HIS A 271 -14.49 -10.83 17.68
C HIS A 271 -14.40 -11.18 16.19
N GLY A 272 -13.44 -11.98 15.79
CA GLY A 272 -13.28 -12.39 14.40
C GLY A 272 -14.45 -13.25 13.92
N ASN A 273 -14.89 -13.02 12.69
CA ASN A 273 -15.91 -13.87 12.06
C ASN A 273 -15.40 -15.31 11.95
N LYS A 274 -16.10 -16.26 12.59
CA LYS A 274 -15.81 -17.70 12.52
C LYS A 274 -16.17 -18.32 11.16
N LYS A 275 -16.76 -17.52 10.24
CA LYS A 275 -17.18 -17.94 8.90
C LYS A 275 -16.34 -17.19 7.84
N THR A 276 -15.12 -17.61 7.64
CA THR A 276 -14.37 -17.41 6.39
C THR A 276 -13.32 -18.50 6.25
#